data_c8ea186b297fe5ec858cccce8dddb262
#
_entry.id   c8ea186b297fe5ec858cccce8dddb262
#
_cell.length_a   1.000
_cell.length_b   1.000
_cell.length_c   1.000
_cell.angle_alpha   90.00
_cell.angle_beta   90.00
_cell.angle_gamma   90.00
#
_symmetry.space_group_name_H-M   'P 1'
#
loop_
_entity.id
_entity.type
_entity.pdbx_description
1 polymer ?
#
loop_
_entity_poly.entity_id
_entity_poly.type
_entity_poly.pdbx_seq_one_letter_code
_entity_poly.pdbx_strand_id
1 'polypeptide(L)'
;MLPTAPVAAPTSADLPPSARLLRATLLAASIAGVLLVTVILPAEYGIDPTGIGTAVGLYRAREAAAAPLPTSAVGTPGAATAGSLFKSPTPYRTDEMSVTLTAGEGAEIKAQMAAGERLVFSWTSSGGGVDVDMHGESLDKTTGDRSYWTGEFESSGHGAFEAPMAGNHGWFWQNLNDQPVTITVKTSGFYTRLFRP
;
A
#
# COMPACT_ATOMS: atom_id res chain seq x y z
N MET A 1 50.23 3.77 -21.62
CA MET A 1 49.02 4.11 -22.39
C MET A 1 48.88 3.04 -23.47
N LEU A 2 48.00 2.04 -23.26
CA LEU A 2 47.78 0.95 -24.23
C LEU A 2 46.78 1.45 -25.30
N PRO A 3 47.07 1.22 -26.60
CA PRO A 3 46.14 1.62 -27.64
C PRO A 3 44.91 0.75 -27.61
N THR A 4 43.75 1.36 -27.47
CA THR A 4 42.44 0.69 -27.65
C THR A 4 42.26 0.39 -29.14
N ALA A 5 42.17 -0.89 -29.48
CA ALA A 5 41.85 -1.30 -30.84
C ALA A 5 40.40 -0.86 -31.18
N PRO A 6 40.16 -0.34 -32.39
CA PRO A 6 38.82 0.02 -32.80
C PRO A 6 37.92 -1.25 -32.90
N VAL A 7 36.76 -1.22 -32.27
CA VAL A 7 35.74 -2.26 -32.40
C VAL A 7 35.22 -2.21 -33.85
N ALA A 8 35.42 -3.27 -34.63
CA ALA A 8 34.96 -3.34 -36.00
C ALA A 8 33.41 -3.31 -36.02
N ALA A 9 32.86 -2.49 -36.91
CA ALA A 9 31.41 -2.50 -37.14
C ALA A 9 30.96 -3.83 -37.71
N PRO A 10 29.80 -4.40 -37.33
CA PRO A 10 29.31 -5.66 -37.84
C PRO A 10 29.14 -5.58 -39.38
N THR A 11 29.65 -6.57 -40.08
CA THR A 11 29.47 -6.67 -41.53
C THR A 11 28.07 -7.23 -41.86
N SER A 12 27.56 -7.01 -43.08
CA SER A 12 26.28 -7.55 -43.53
C SER A 12 26.20 -9.09 -43.49
N ALA A 13 27.34 -9.78 -43.42
CA ALA A 13 27.45 -11.23 -43.25
C ALA A 13 27.10 -11.69 -41.81
N ASP A 14 27.21 -10.77 -40.82
CA ASP A 14 26.92 -11.05 -39.40
C ASP A 14 25.43 -10.87 -39.07
N LEU A 15 24.63 -10.34 -39.99
CA LEU A 15 23.20 -10.10 -39.77
C LEU A 15 22.38 -11.37 -40.09
N PRO A 16 21.42 -11.73 -39.24
CA PRO A 16 20.55 -12.86 -39.54
C PRO A 16 19.71 -12.59 -40.78
N PRO A 17 19.44 -13.62 -41.61
CA PRO A 17 18.65 -13.46 -42.81
C PRO A 17 17.24 -12.95 -42.48
N SER A 18 16.69 -12.09 -43.34
CA SER A 18 15.37 -11.45 -43.15
C SER A 18 14.23 -12.45 -42.92
N ALA A 19 14.29 -13.61 -43.51
CA ALA A 19 13.34 -14.71 -43.29
C ALA A 19 13.38 -15.24 -41.82
N ARG A 20 14.54 -15.25 -41.19
CA ARG A 20 14.71 -15.67 -39.80
C ARG A 20 14.16 -14.60 -38.85
N LEU A 21 14.43 -13.32 -39.14
CA LEU A 21 13.85 -12.21 -38.41
C LEU A 21 12.33 -12.19 -38.51
N LEU A 22 11.77 -12.36 -39.71
CA LEU A 22 10.33 -12.42 -39.90
C LEU A 22 9.68 -13.54 -39.10
N ARG A 23 10.26 -14.74 -39.12
CA ARG A 23 9.75 -15.88 -38.31
C ARG A 23 9.81 -15.61 -36.82
N ALA A 24 10.89 -15.01 -36.31
CA ALA A 24 11.03 -14.66 -34.92
C ALA A 24 10.01 -13.58 -34.51
N THR A 25 9.78 -12.57 -35.35
CA THR A 25 8.77 -11.52 -35.11
C THR A 25 7.35 -12.10 -35.10
N LEU A 26 7.01 -12.97 -36.04
CA LEU A 26 5.69 -13.63 -36.09
C LEU A 26 5.48 -14.52 -34.85
N LEU A 27 6.49 -15.27 -34.42
CA LEU A 27 6.41 -16.08 -33.21
C LEU A 27 6.21 -15.20 -31.95
N ALA A 28 7.00 -14.11 -31.82
CA ALA A 28 6.86 -13.17 -30.71
C ALA A 28 5.48 -12.49 -30.69
N ALA A 29 4.97 -12.07 -31.85
CA ALA A 29 3.63 -11.50 -32.00
C ALA A 29 2.52 -12.50 -31.61
N SER A 30 2.68 -13.77 -31.99
CA SER A 30 1.73 -14.81 -31.61
C SER A 30 1.71 -15.06 -30.11
N ILE A 31 2.87 -15.14 -29.47
CA ILE A 31 2.98 -15.29 -28.01
C ILE A 31 2.38 -14.07 -27.30
N ALA A 32 2.70 -12.85 -27.75
CA ALA A 32 2.14 -11.63 -27.19
C ALA A 32 0.60 -11.57 -27.31
N GLY A 33 0.05 -11.99 -28.47
CA GLY A 33 -1.40 -12.09 -28.69
C GLY A 33 -2.07 -13.11 -27.75
N VAL A 34 -1.45 -14.27 -27.55
CA VAL A 34 -1.96 -15.26 -26.59
C VAL A 34 -1.96 -14.69 -25.17
N LEU A 35 -0.87 -14.09 -24.71
CA LEU A 35 -0.78 -13.48 -23.39
C LEU A 35 -1.77 -12.32 -23.20
N LEU A 36 -1.98 -11.51 -24.24
CA LEU A 36 -2.98 -10.44 -24.22
C LEU A 36 -4.37 -11.00 -23.95
N VAL A 37 -4.78 -12.03 -24.68
CA VAL A 37 -6.14 -12.59 -24.60
C VAL A 37 -6.35 -13.43 -23.36
N THR A 38 -5.34 -14.19 -22.89
CA THR A 38 -5.49 -15.15 -21.80
C THR A 38 -5.14 -14.58 -20.43
N VAL A 39 -4.33 -13.53 -20.35
CA VAL A 39 -3.85 -12.94 -19.09
C VAL A 39 -4.26 -11.48 -18.96
N ILE A 40 -3.86 -10.63 -19.90
CA ILE A 40 -4.04 -9.17 -19.76
C ILE A 40 -5.52 -8.78 -19.84
N LEU A 41 -6.27 -9.27 -20.85
CA LEU A 41 -7.69 -8.96 -20.96
C LEU A 41 -8.50 -9.42 -19.73
N PRO A 42 -8.35 -10.63 -19.18
CA PRO A 42 -9.01 -11.03 -17.96
C PRO A 42 -8.60 -10.20 -16.74
N ALA A 43 -7.29 -9.94 -16.56
CA ALA A 43 -6.77 -9.26 -15.38
C ALA A 43 -7.11 -7.76 -15.37
N GLU A 44 -6.94 -7.07 -16.51
CA GLU A 44 -7.07 -5.61 -16.58
C GLU A 44 -8.48 -5.15 -17.00
N TYR A 45 -9.12 -5.87 -17.90
CA TYR A 45 -10.40 -5.45 -18.48
C TYR A 45 -11.59 -6.30 -18.05
N GLY A 46 -11.36 -7.43 -17.37
CA GLY A 46 -12.42 -8.34 -16.97
C GLY A 46 -13.10 -9.04 -18.17
N ILE A 47 -12.41 -9.16 -19.28
CA ILE A 47 -12.88 -9.80 -20.51
C ILE A 47 -12.14 -11.13 -20.66
N ASP A 48 -12.82 -12.26 -20.46
CA ASP A 48 -12.22 -13.59 -20.51
C ASP A 48 -12.85 -14.46 -21.63
N PRO A 49 -12.49 -14.23 -22.89
CA PRO A 49 -13.07 -14.97 -24.01
C PRO A 49 -12.65 -16.43 -24.05
N THR A 50 -11.61 -16.80 -23.33
CA THR A 50 -11.05 -18.17 -23.33
C THR A 50 -11.43 -18.97 -22.08
N GLY A 51 -11.94 -18.33 -21.02
CA GLY A 51 -12.17 -18.96 -19.72
C GLY A 51 -10.90 -19.25 -18.91
N ILE A 52 -9.71 -19.01 -19.48
CA ILE A 52 -8.42 -19.28 -18.81
C ILE A 52 -8.22 -18.35 -17.63
N GLY A 53 -8.57 -17.07 -17.77
CA GLY A 53 -8.49 -16.08 -16.69
C GLY A 53 -9.30 -16.49 -15.46
N THR A 54 -10.49 -17.04 -15.68
CA THR A 54 -11.35 -17.60 -14.62
C THR A 54 -10.72 -18.84 -13.99
N ALA A 55 -10.18 -19.75 -14.81
CA ALA A 55 -9.59 -20.99 -14.33
C ALA A 55 -8.34 -20.78 -13.46
N VAL A 56 -7.52 -19.76 -13.78
CA VAL A 56 -6.32 -19.39 -12.99
C VAL A 56 -6.58 -18.33 -11.92
N GLY A 57 -7.84 -17.93 -11.74
CA GLY A 57 -8.22 -17.01 -10.65
C GLY A 57 -8.05 -15.51 -10.92
N LEU A 58 -7.56 -15.10 -12.09
CA LEU A 58 -7.37 -13.68 -12.45
C LEU A 58 -8.70 -12.93 -12.56
N TYR A 59 -9.75 -13.58 -13.03
CA TYR A 59 -11.10 -13.00 -13.13
C TYR A 59 -11.75 -12.81 -11.76
N ARG A 60 -11.55 -13.75 -10.82
CA ARG A 60 -12.10 -13.69 -9.46
C ARG A 60 -11.52 -12.54 -8.62
N ALA A 61 -10.26 -12.21 -8.81
CA ALA A 61 -9.63 -11.09 -8.10
C ALA A 61 -10.30 -9.76 -8.45
N ARG A 62 -10.68 -9.57 -9.72
CA ARG A 62 -11.38 -8.37 -10.18
C ARG A 62 -12.86 -8.36 -9.77
N GLU A 63 -13.52 -9.51 -9.78
CA GLU A 63 -14.92 -9.63 -9.33
C GLU A 63 -15.05 -9.30 -7.84
N ALA A 64 -14.08 -9.73 -7.02
CA ALA A 64 -13.98 -9.35 -5.61
C ALA A 64 -13.69 -7.84 -5.43
N ALA A 65 -12.89 -7.23 -6.31
CA ALA A 65 -12.62 -5.79 -6.30
C ALA A 65 -13.76 -4.95 -6.92
N ALA A 66 -14.55 -5.54 -7.82
CA ALA A 66 -15.69 -4.94 -8.51
C ALA A 66 -17.04 -5.42 -7.96
N ALA A 67 -17.07 -6.13 -6.82
CA ALA A 67 -18.31 -6.49 -6.17
C ALA A 67 -19.17 -5.21 -6.02
N PRO A 68 -20.37 -5.15 -6.60
CA PRO A 68 -21.23 -4.00 -6.41
C PRO A 68 -21.40 -3.83 -4.90
N LEU A 69 -21.21 -2.60 -4.43
CA LEU A 69 -21.70 -2.22 -3.10
C LEU A 69 -23.12 -2.79 -3.01
N PRO A 70 -23.48 -3.50 -1.92
CA PRO A 70 -24.78 -4.12 -1.82
C PRO A 70 -25.82 -3.06 -2.18
N THR A 71 -26.55 -3.30 -3.26
CA THR A 71 -27.67 -2.45 -3.67
C THR A 71 -28.62 -2.48 -2.49
N SER A 72 -28.71 -1.38 -1.77
CA SER A 72 -29.65 -1.23 -0.66
C SER A 72 -31.03 -1.57 -1.18
N ALA A 73 -31.55 -2.71 -0.76
CA ALA A 73 -32.98 -2.99 -0.87
C ALA A 73 -33.70 -1.74 -0.33
N VAL A 74 -34.62 -1.19 -1.11
CA VAL A 74 -35.56 -0.16 -0.64
C VAL A 74 -36.28 -0.72 0.55
N GLY A 75 -35.69 -0.52 1.72
CA GLY A 75 -36.23 -0.90 3.01
C GLY A 75 -36.98 0.29 3.59
N THR A 76 -38.11 -0.01 4.17
CA THR A 76 -39.04 0.79 4.95
C THR A 76 -38.38 1.99 5.64
N PRO A 77 -38.99 3.20 5.63
CA PRO A 77 -38.44 4.37 6.32
C PRO A 77 -38.38 4.09 7.84
N GLY A 78 -37.19 3.88 8.38
CA GLY A 78 -37.03 3.68 9.82
C GLY A 78 -35.77 2.95 10.26
N ALA A 79 -35.10 2.18 9.41
CA ALA A 79 -33.81 1.57 9.74
C ALA A 79 -32.68 2.49 9.27
N ALA A 80 -32.12 3.31 10.14
CA ALA A 80 -30.84 3.95 9.92
C ALA A 80 -29.84 2.86 9.56
N THR A 81 -29.27 2.90 8.36
CA THR A 81 -28.20 2.00 7.94
C THR A 81 -27.03 2.22 8.89
N ALA A 82 -26.84 1.30 9.83
CA ALA A 82 -25.72 1.33 10.75
C ALA A 82 -24.44 1.24 9.89
N GLY A 83 -23.76 2.38 9.66
CA GLY A 83 -22.50 2.43 8.91
C GLY A 83 -22.25 3.68 8.07
N SER A 84 -23.28 4.45 7.69
CA SER A 84 -23.11 5.65 6.85
C SER A 84 -22.69 6.92 7.61
N LEU A 85 -22.89 6.96 8.93
CA LEU A 85 -22.53 8.09 9.78
C LEU A 85 -21.85 7.60 11.05
N PHE A 86 -20.59 8.03 11.23
CA PHE A 86 -19.86 7.88 12.48
C PHE A 86 -19.94 9.18 13.27
N LYS A 87 -20.40 9.12 14.51
CA LYS A 87 -20.39 10.24 15.46
C LYS A 87 -19.58 9.84 16.68
N SER A 88 -18.71 10.73 17.16
CA SER A 88 -17.94 10.54 18.37
C SER A 88 -18.25 11.67 19.38
N PRO A 89 -18.24 11.40 20.69
CA PRO A 89 -18.25 12.43 21.73
C PRO A 89 -16.92 13.17 21.80
N THR A 90 -15.82 12.56 21.32
CA THR A 90 -14.49 13.19 21.27
C THR A 90 -14.45 14.23 20.14
N PRO A 91 -13.95 15.44 20.38
CA PRO A 91 -13.83 16.46 19.33
C PRO A 91 -12.97 15.99 18.16
N TYR A 92 -13.38 16.37 16.94
CA TYR A 92 -12.58 16.18 15.74
C TYR A 92 -11.31 17.03 15.81
N ARG A 93 -10.17 16.42 15.45
CA ARG A 93 -8.85 17.06 15.45
C ARG A 93 -8.12 16.83 14.13
N THR A 94 -7.20 17.72 13.84
CA THR A 94 -6.19 17.56 12.79
C THR A 94 -4.85 18.00 13.38
N ASP A 95 -3.89 17.10 13.37
CA ASP A 95 -2.56 17.36 13.90
C ASP A 95 -1.49 16.92 12.89
N GLU A 96 -0.34 17.58 12.94
CA GLU A 96 0.87 17.21 12.20
C GLU A 96 2.03 17.17 13.20
N MET A 97 2.87 16.13 13.11
CA MET A 97 4.04 15.97 13.95
C MET A 97 5.21 15.42 13.14
N SER A 98 6.40 15.93 13.40
CA SER A 98 7.63 15.45 12.76
C SER A 98 8.65 15.00 13.79
N VAL A 99 9.44 13.99 13.41
CA VAL A 99 10.57 13.49 14.19
C VAL A 99 11.74 13.20 13.27
N THR A 100 12.95 13.60 13.68
CA THR A 100 14.17 13.23 12.97
C THR A 100 14.87 12.16 13.78
N LEU A 101 15.21 11.05 13.11
CA LEU A 101 15.91 9.89 13.65
C LEU A 101 17.34 9.87 13.10
N THR A 102 18.33 9.83 13.97
CA THR A 102 19.71 9.54 13.58
C THR A 102 19.87 8.08 13.17
N ALA A 103 21.04 7.70 12.65
CA ALA A 103 21.33 6.31 12.28
C ALA A 103 21.11 5.37 13.48
N GLY A 104 20.33 4.30 13.29
CA GLY A 104 19.98 3.32 14.31
C GLY A 104 18.95 3.78 15.35
N GLU A 105 18.45 5.02 15.26
CA GLU A 105 17.46 5.54 16.21
C GLU A 105 16.03 5.12 15.84
N GLY A 106 15.21 4.89 16.87
CA GLY A 106 13.76 4.69 16.73
C GLY A 106 12.96 5.70 17.52
N ALA A 107 11.74 5.97 17.10
CA ALA A 107 10.80 6.80 17.85
C ALA A 107 9.35 6.42 17.58
N GLU A 108 8.50 6.82 18.53
CA GLU A 108 7.06 6.61 18.46
C GLU A 108 6.31 7.94 18.37
N ILE A 109 5.16 7.89 17.66
CA ILE A 109 4.10 8.90 17.75
C ILE A 109 2.79 8.17 17.96
N LYS A 110 2.06 8.51 18.99
CA LYS A 110 0.82 7.85 19.42
C LYS A 110 -0.35 8.84 19.47
N ALA A 111 -1.53 8.34 19.10
CA ALA A 111 -2.82 9.00 19.32
C ALA A 111 -3.55 8.29 20.46
N GLN A 112 -4.00 9.02 21.46
CA GLN A 112 -4.84 8.49 22.54
C GLN A 112 -6.29 8.46 22.11
N MET A 113 -6.89 7.26 22.05
CA MET A 113 -8.22 7.02 21.50
C MET A 113 -9.08 6.18 22.43
N ALA A 114 -10.39 6.41 22.44
CA ALA A 114 -11.34 5.47 23.00
C ALA A 114 -11.63 4.33 21.99
N ALA A 115 -12.15 3.21 22.50
CA ALA A 115 -12.56 2.12 21.65
C ALA A 115 -13.62 2.56 20.61
N GLY A 116 -13.47 2.16 19.34
CA GLY A 116 -14.34 2.51 18.24
C GLY A 116 -14.11 3.89 17.63
N GLU A 117 -13.23 4.74 18.21
CA GLU A 117 -12.86 6.02 17.58
C GLU A 117 -12.06 5.81 16.32
N ARG A 118 -12.14 6.79 15.40
CA ARG A 118 -11.57 6.70 14.06
C ARG A 118 -10.68 7.88 13.74
N LEU A 119 -9.60 7.60 13.03
CA LEU A 119 -8.76 8.61 12.40
C LEU A 119 -8.36 8.18 10.98
N VAL A 120 -8.01 9.15 10.16
CA VAL A 120 -7.27 8.96 8.91
C VAL A 120 -5.86 9.49 9.11
N PHE A 121 -4.89 8.90 8.44
CA PHE A 121 -3.50 9.29 8.56
C PHE A 121 -2.76 9.23 7.24
N SER A 122 -1.70 9.99 7.16
CA SER A 122 -0.62 9.81 6.21
C SER A 122 0.70 10.16 6.87
N TRP A 123 1.76 9.44 6.51
CA TRP A 123 3.11 9.81 6.91
C TRP A 123 4.07 9.65 5.73
N THR A 124 5.17 10.41 5.78
CA THR A 124 6.25 10.35 4.80
C THR A 124 7.59 10.36 5.53
N SER A 125 8.56 9.68 4.93
CA SER A 125 9.96 9.68 5.35
C SER A 125 10.78 10.45 4.32
N SER A 126 11.67 11.31 4.79
CA SER A 126 12.61 12.09 3.99
C SER A 126 14.04 11.77 4.44
N GLY A 127 14.90 11.39 3.51
CA GLY A 127 16.28 10.98 3.77
C GLY A 127 16.50 9.47 3.68
N GLY A 128 15.45 8.66 3.57
CA GLY A 128 15.53 7.20 3.41
C GLY A 128 14.25 6.50 3.83
N GLY A 129 14.12 5.21 3.49
CA GLY A 129 13.06 4.35 4.00
C GLY A 129 13.31 3.98 5.47
N VAL A 130 12.26 3.63 6.19
CA VAL A 130 12.29 3.23 7.60
C VAL A 130 11.50 1.96 7.81
N ASP A 131 11.89 1.16 8.78
CA ASP A 131 11.04 0.09 9.28
C ASP A 131 9.96 0.70 10.17
N VAL A 132 8.76 0.17 10.07
CA VAL A 132 7.60 0.70 10.78
C VAL A 132 6.76 -0.41 11.39
N ASP A 133 6.27 -0.16 12.62
CA ASP A 133 5.24 -0.96 13.28
C ASP A 133 4.12 -0.04 13.78
N MET A 134 2.93 -0.19 13.19
CA MET A 134 1.72 0.44 13.69
C MET A 134 1.10 -0.46 14.74
N HIS A 135 1.06 -0.02 15.98
CA HIS A 135 0.57 -0.82 17.10
C HIS A 135 -0.22 0.02 18.13
N GLY A 136 -0.83 -0.66 19.07
CA GLY A 136 -1.59 -0.06 20.15
C GLY A 136 -1.33 -0.71 21.50
N GLU A 137 -1.36 0.10 22.53
CA GLU A 137 -1.20 -0.25 23.94
C GLU A 137 -2.46 0.09 24.70
N SER A 138 -3.01 -0.85 25.46
CA SER A 138 -4.16 -0.61 26.31
C SER A 138 -3.81 0.33 27.48
N LEU A 139 -4.70 1.27 27.82
CA LEU A 139 -4.50 2.17 28.95
C LEU A 139 -4.46 1.43 30.30
N ASP A 140 -5.19 0.34 30.43
CA ASP A 140 -5.27 -0.46 31.64
C ASP A 140 -4.17 -1.52 31.76
N LYS A 141 -3.32 -1.67 30.72
CA LYS A 141 -2.24 -2.68 30.62
C LYS A 141 -2.69 -4.12 30.82
N THR A 142 -3.98 -4.39 30.77
CA THR A 142 -4.54 -5.74 30.95
C THR A 142 -4.51 -6.53 29.64
N THR A 143 -4.62 -5.84 28.52
CA THR A 143 -4.53 -6.40 27.17
C THR A 143 -3.17 -6.00 26.62
N GLY A 144 -2.27 -6.93 26.38
CA GLY A 144 -0.92 -6.61 25.88
C GLY A 144 -0.92 -5.78 24.59
N ASP A 145 0.25 -5.34 24.18
CA ASP A 145 0.47 -4.58 22.94
C ASP A 145 -0.05 -5.36 21.74
N ARG A 146 -0.67 -4.66 20.80
CA ARG A 146 -1.23 -5.25 19.60
C ARG A 146 -0.67 -4.55 18.35
N SER A 147 0.11 -5.27 17.55
CA SER A 147 0.52 -4.79 16.22
C SER A 147 -0.64 -4.92 15.24
N TYR A 148 -0.82 -3.91 14.41
CA TYR A 148 -1.84 -3.84 13.37
C TYR A 148 -1.24 -4.01 11.99
N TRP A 149 -0.05 -3.46 11.78
CA TRP A 149 0.65 -3.49 10.50
C TRP A 149 2.14 -3.21 10.71
N THR A 150 2.98 -3.92 9.98
CA THR A 150 4.43 -3.71 9.92
C THR A 150 4.88 -3.53 8.48
N GLY A 151 5.93 -2.76 8.26
CA GLY A 151 6.57 -2.56 6.97
C GLY A 151 8.07 -2.41 7.14
N GLU A 152 8.81 -2.82 6.12
CA GLU A 152 10.27 -2.73 6.06
C GLU A 152 10.68 -1.76 4.96
N PHE A 153 11.58 -0.83 5.29
CA PHE A 153 12.13 0.15 4.36
C PHE A 153 11.09 0.99 3.62
N GLU A 154 10.03 1.36 4.33
CA GLU A 154 8.92 2.16 3.79
C GLU A 154 9.26 3.65 3.78
N SER A 155 8.85 4.36 2.73
CA SER A 155 9.04 5.82 2.61
C SER A 155 7.76 6.63 2.88
N SER A 156 6.63 5.97 2.95
CA SER A 156 5.33 6.59 3.24
C SER A 156 4.29 5.55 3.63
N GLY A 157 3.24 5.99 4.32
CA GLY A 157 2.05 5.19 4.58
C GLY A 157 0.82 6.07 4.76
N HIS A 158 -0.35 5.53 4.46
CA HIS A 158 -1.62 6.23 4.65
C HIS A 158 -2.75 5.24 4.87
N GLY A 159 -3.79 5.67 5.55
CA GLY A 159 -4.94 4.81 5.80
C GLY A 159 -5.98 5.43 6.71
N ALA A 160 -7.00 4.61 7.00
CA ALA A 160 -7.99 4.86 8.03
C ALA A 160 -7.86 3.80 9.12
N PHE A 161 -7.98 4.20 10.36
CA PHE A 161 -7.84 3.34 11.52
C PHE A 161 -9.03 3.52 12.46
N GLU A 162 -9.54 2.41 12.96
CA GLU A 162 -10.54 2.36 14.04
C GLU A 162 -9.89 1.69 15.25
N ALA A 163 -9.92 2.37 16.40
CA ALA A 163 -9.31 1.87 17.63
C ALA A 163 -10.08 0.65 18.17
N PRO A 164 -9.48 -0.55 18.21
CA PRO A 164 -10.19 -1.75 18.70
C PRO A 164 -10.38 -1.77 20.22
N MET A 165 -9.67 -0.89 20.93
CA MET A 165 -9.70 -0.74 22.39
C MET A 165 -9.37 0.69 22.79
N ALA A 166 -9.71 1.09 24.00
CA ALA A 166 -9.22 2.35 24.59
C ALA A 166 -7.72 2.23 24.84
N GLY A 167 -6.93 3.12 24.21
CA GLY A 167 -5.48 2.97 24.25
C GLY A 167 -4.72 4.11 23.60
N ASN A 168 -3.41 3.93 23.56
CA ASN A 168 -2.48 4.73 22.80
C ASN A 168 -2.14 3.95 21.51
N HIS A 169 -2.56 4.46 20.37
CA HIS A 169 -2.39 3.82 19.06
C HIS A 169 -1.51 4.68 18.17
N GLY A 170 -0.59 4.08 17.44
CA GLY A 170 0.29 4.85 16.57
C GLY A 170 1.40 4.03 15.97
N TRP A 171 2.49 4.70 15.69
CA TRP A 171 3.58 4.16 14.91
C TRP A 171 4.87 4.21 15.70
N PHE A 172 5.65 3.15 15.62
CA PHE A 172 7.06 3.11 15.89
C PHE A 172 7.80 3.10 14.54
N TRP A 173 8.79 3.94 14.37
CA TRP A 173 9.68 3.92 13.22
C TRP A 173 11.11 3.69 13.67
N GLN A 174 11.84 2.87 12.91
CA GLN A 174 13.26 2.59 13.11
C GLN A 174 14.05 3.04 11.88
N ASN A 175 15.05 3.89 12.07
CA ASN A 175 15.97 4.29 11.02
C ASN A 175 17.16 3.31 10.96
N LEU A 176 17.20 2.45 9.96
CA LEU A 176 18.32 1.53 9.69
C LEU A 176 19.31 2.08 8.65
N ASN A 177 19.14 3.33 8.19
CA ASN A 177 20.09 3.98 7.28
C ASN A 177 21.27 4.57 8.06
N ASP A 178 22.38 4.80 7.36
CA ASP A 178 23.57 5.47 7.90
C ASP A 178 23.43 7.00 8.01
N GLN A 179 22.33 7.56 7.50
CA GLN A 179 22.05 9.00 7.47
C GLN A 179 20.76 9.32 8.27
N PRO A 180 20.63 10.53 8.78
CA PRO A 180 19.41 10.96 9.45
C PRO A 180 18.18 10.92 8.51
N VAL A 181 17.06 10.50 9.05
CA VAL A 181 15.76 10.44 8.38
C VAL A 181 14.74 11.26 9.15
N THR A 182 13.93 12.05 8.44
CA THR A 182 12.83 12.81 9.06
C THR A 182 11.49 12.23 8.64
N ILE A 183 10.70 11.80 9.63
CA ILE A 183 9.34 11.34 9.44
C ILE A 183 8.39 12.48 9.77
N THR A 184 7.38 12.71 8.91
CA THR A 184 6.27 13.63 9.16
C THR A 184 4.96 12.87 9.08
N VAL A 185 4.20 12.84 10.16
CA VAL A 185 2.86 12.23 10.23
C VAL A 185 1.80 13.30 10.34
N LYS A 186 0.72 13.11 9.58
CA LYS A 186 -0.51 13.91 9.60
C LYS A 186 -1.67 13.00 9.98
N THR A 187 -2.49 13.45 10.91
CA THR A 187 -3.66 12.73 11.37
C THR A 187 -4.88 13.65 11.39
N SER A 188 -6.05 13.09 11.07
CA SER A 188 -7.33 13.78 11.17
C SER A 188 -8.38 12.80 11.67
N GLY A 189 -9.11 13.14 12.72
CA GLY A 189 -10.10 12.22 13.27
C GLY A 189 -10.49 12.53 14.72
N PHE A 190 -10.94 11.50 15.42
CA PHE A 190 -11.44 11.56 16.78
C PHE A 190 -10.43 10.92 17.72
N TYR A 191 -9.66 11.73 18.45
CA TYR A 191 -8.67 11.30 19.44
C TYR A 191 -8.39 12.43 20.41
N THR A 192 -7.96 12.09 21.62
CA THR A 192 -7.74 13.08 22.68
C THR A 192 -6.49 13.93 22.43
N ARG A 193 -5.41 13.32 21.98
CA ARG A 193 -4.13 13.97 21.67
C ARG A 193 -3.26 13.10 20.77
N LEU A 194 -2.42 13.76 19.98
CA LEU A 194 -1.26 13.16 19.32
C LEU A 194 0.00 13.55 20.11
N PHE A 195 0.90 12.60 20.39
CA PHE A 195 2.07 12.85 21.25
C PHE A 195 3.22 11.89 20.98
N ARG A 196 4.39 12.23 21.46
CA ARG A 196 5.54 11.32 21.59
C ARG A 196 5.58 10.83 23.04
N PRO A 197 5.57 9.50 23.28
CA PRO A 197 5.68 8.90 24.61
C PRO A 197 7.07 9.07 25.22
#